data_243fef96749fbc652305d8590b5ea3c0
#
_entry.id   243fef96749fbc652305d8590b5ea3c0
#
_cell.length_a   1.000
_cell.length_b   1.000
_cell.length_c   1.000
_cell.angle_alpha   90.00
_cell.angle_beta   90.00
_cell.angle_gamma   90.00
#
_symmetry.space_group_name_H-M   'P 1'
#
loop_
_entity.id
_entity.type
_entity.pdbx_description
1 polymer ?
#
loop_
_entity_poly.entity_id
_entity_poly.type
_entity_poly.pdbx_seq_one_letter_code
_entity_poly.pdbx_strand_id
1 'polypeptide(L)'
;RLVFTDGCLTWTYNQNWSIARLEKDGYLPLELEDLSWENGKLAIEADPGIYRILTGNRLPNGNVFGKRLTFSVEKGEEKTVELSSREAKLNDMLEDIAILPFNLLEKDGTKVPAADVTRGGRKILFWLEVSKEPTEHILNELMEKKEAFEKYKENLLFIIKKEEDLNDPTLSRCRAALPGIPVLYDTFTENINTLGRRMYVDPEKLPLILVTSGELNGIYATSGYNVGTADMLLRILEM
;
A
#
# COMPACT_ATOMS: atom_id res chain seq x y z
N ARG A 1 24.95 3.81 -15.46
CA ARG A 1 24.82 5.01 -14.63
C ARG A 1 23.38 5.49 -14.66
N LEU A 2 22.82 5.68 -13.49
CA LEU A 2 21.48 6.25 -13.34
C LEU A 2 21.61 7.73 -13.00
N VAL A 3 20.92 8.56 -13.77
CA VAL A 3 20.86 10.01 -13.55
C VAL A 3 19.41 10.35 -13.23
N PHE A 4 19.16 10.84 -12.03
CA PHE A 4 17.85 11.29 -11.62
C PHE A 4 17.75 12.80 -11.81
N THR A 5 16.68 13.25 -12.43
CA THR A 5 16.38 14.66 -12.58
C THR A 5 15.13 14.98 -11.77
N ASP A 6 15.20 16.01 -10.96
CA ASP A 6 14.05 16.55 -10.25
C ASP A 6 13.58 17.84 -10.91
N GLY A 7 12.33 17.90 -11.30
CA GLY A 7 11.69 19.09 -11.85
C GLY A 7 11.26 20.11 -10.79
N CYS A 8 11.47 19.82 -9.49
CA CYS A 8 11.04 20.70 -8.39
C CYS A 8 12.00 20.65 -7.20
N LEU A 9 12.65 21.78 -6.94
CA LEU A 9 13.63 21.97 -5.86
C LEU A 9 13.06 21.67 -4.45
N THR A 10 11.77 21.76 -4.25
CA THR A 10 11.13 21.46 -2.96
C THR A 10 11.06 19.97 -2.67
N TRP A 11 11.28 19.15 -3.65
CA TRP A 11 11.18 17.71 -3.56
C TRP A 11 12.34 17.07 -2.81
N THR A 12 13.53 17.62 -2.97
CA THR A 12 14.76 17.15 -2.32
C THR A 12 14.70 17.22 -0.80
N TYR A 13 13.90 18.10 -0.25
CA TYR A 13 13.76 18.25 1.20
C TYR A 13 12.81 17.24 1.86
N ASN A 14 11.90 16.65 1.12
CA ASN A 14 10.91 15.75 1.70
C ASN A 14 11.36 14.28 1.75
N GLN A 15 12.49 13.96 1.15
CA GLN A 15 13.16 12.65 1.20
C GLN A 15 12.25 11.40 1.10
N ASN A 16 11.08 11.55 0.49
CA ASN A 16 10.10 10.48 0.38
C ASN A 16 10.29 9.71 -0.93
N TRP A 17 11.50 9.32 -1.22
CA TRP A 17 11.78 8.45 -2.34
C TRP A 17 12.71 7.30 -1.90
N SER A 18 12.53 6.18 -2.52
CA SER A 18 13.39 5.02 -2.35
C SER A 18 13.61 4.35 -3.69
N ILE A 19 14.74 3.68 -3.83
CA ILE A 19 15.07 2.86 -4.98
C ILE A 19 15.35 1.45 -4.51
N ALA A 20 14.85 0.47 -5.24
CA ALA A 20 15.09 -0.94 -4.98
C ALA A 20 15.44 -1.67 -6.27
N ARG A 21 16.29 -2.68 -6.19
CA ARG A 21 16.64 -3.58 -7.29
C ARG A 21 15.84 -4.87 -7.18
N LEU A 22 15.38 -5.39 -8.30
CA LEU A 22 14.72 -6.69 -8.34
C LEU A 22 15.76 -7.81 -8.19
N GLU A 23 15.65 -8.56 -7.12
CA GLU A 23 16.42 -9.75 -6.84
C GLU A 23 15.52 -11.00 -6.92
N LYS A 24 16.11 -12.18 -6.72
CA LYS A 24 15.39 -13.45 -6.80
C LYS A 24 14.13 -13.51 -5.91
N ASP A 25 14.23 -12.92 -4.72
CA ASP A 25 13.16 -12.96 -3.69
C ASP A 25 12.32 -11.66 -3.64
N GLY A 26 12.46 -10.78 -4.64
CA GLY A 26 11.73 -9.53 -4.75
C GLY A 26 12.61 -8.29 -4.80
N TYR A 27 12.01 -7.12 -4.59
CA TYR A 27 12.73 -5.85 -4.61
C TYR A 27 13.52 -5.64 -3.32
N LEU A 28 14.83 -5.53 -3.45
CA LEU A 28 15.74 -5.21 -2.35
C LEU A 28 16.06 -3.71 -2.37
N PRO A 29 15.75 -2.96 -1.30
CA PRO A 29 16.12 -1.55 -1.20
C PRO A 29 17.63 -1.36 -1.31
N LEU A 30 18.05 -0.32 -2.03
CA LEU A 30 19.42 0.12 -2.04
C LEU A 30 19.63 1.11 -0.89
N GLU A 31 20.62 0.84 -0.05
CA GLU A 31 21.12 1.79 0.92
C GLU A 31 22.00 2.79 0.20
N LEU A 32 21.55 4.02 0.16
CA LEU A 32 22.25 5.12 -0.51
C LEU A 32 22.73 6.07 0.58
N GLU A 33 24.00 5.96 0.95
CA GLU A 33 24.62 6.86 1.92
C GLU A 33 25.00 8.17 1.22
N ASP A 34 24.85 9.29 1.93
CA ASP A 34 25.35 10.63 1.59
C ASP A 34 25.05 11.14 0.17
N LEU A 35 23.82 10.92 -0.29
CA LEU A 35 23.41 11.40 -1.61
C LEU A 35 23.26 12.92 -1.64
N SER A 36 23.98 13.56 -2.53
CA SER A 36 23.84 14.98 -2.82
C SER A 36 23.24 15.20 -4.20
N TRP A 37 22.28 16.13 -4.24
CA TRP A 37 21.72 16.61 -5.49
C TRP A 37 22.52 17.83 -5.97
N GLU A 38 23.13 17.72 -7.11
CA GLU A 38 23.82 18.83 -7.74
C GLU A 38 22.99 19.35 -8.92
N ASN A 39 22.58 20.61 -8.87
CA ASN A 39 21.80 21.25 -9.93
C ASN A 39 20.51 20.47 -10.30
N GLY A 40 19.80 19.93 -9.31
CA GLY A 40 18.60 19.13 -9.52
C GLY A 40 18.87 17.75 -10.16
N LYS A 41 20.10 17.27 -10.11
CA LYS A 41 20.50 15.96 -10.63
C LYS A 41 21.24 15.16 -9.58
N LEU A 42 20.89 13.89 -9.48
CA LEU A 42 21.60 12.89 -8.70
C LEU A 42 22.07 11.79 -9.65
N ALA A 43 23.34 11.45 -9.58
CA ALA A 43 23.89 10.36 -10.35
C ALA A 43 24.43 9.28 -9.42
N ILE A 44 24.05 8.03 -9.68
CA ILE A 44 24.57 6.86 -8.97
C ILE A 44 25.10 5.83 -9.96
N GLU A 45 26.13 5.11 -9.57
CA GLU A 45 26.55 3.90 -10.28
C GLU A 45 25.63 2.75 -9.88
N ALA A 46 25.14 2.02 -10.86
CA ALA A 46 24.20 0.92 -10.65
C ALA A 46 24.58 -0.29 -11.50
N ASP A 47 24.50 -1.46 -10.92
CA ASP A 47 24.66 -2.72 -11.66
C ASP A 47 23.53 -2.90 -12.67
N PRO A 48 23.76 -3.65 -13.77
CA PRO A 48 22.66 -4.02 -14.67
C PRO A 48 21.54 -4.76 -13.91
N GLY A 49 20.29 -4.42 -14.23
CA GLY A 49 19.15 -5.05 -13.55
C GLY A 49 17.86 -4.27 -13.73
N ILE A 50 16.83 -4.74 -13.04
CA ILE A 50 15.52 -4.08 -12.98
C ILE A 50 15.43 -3.32 -11.67
N TYR A 51 15.05 -2.07 -11.75
CA TYR A 51 14.94 -1.15 -10.63
C TYR A 51 13.52 -0.62 -10.49
N ARG A 52 13.16 -0.31 -9.27
CA ARG A 52 11.90 0.36 -8.93
C ARG A 52 12.18 1.56 -8.05
N ILE A 53 11.64 2.70 -8.43
CA ILE A 53 11.63 3.90 -7.62
C ILE A 53 10.23 4.13 -7.08
N LEU A 54 10.15 4.45 -5.81
CA LEU A 54 8.96 4.97 -5.15
C LEU A 54 9.22 6.42 -4.77
N THR A 55 8.32 7.29 -5.16
CA THR A 55 8.33 8.70 -4.77
C THR A 55 7.03 9.02 -4.05
N GLY A 56 7.07 9.81 -3.00
CA GLY A 56 5.87 10.16 -2.25
C GLY A 56 5.78 11.67 -1.99
N ASN A 57 4.60 12.21 -2.14
CA ASN A 57 4.24 13.57 -1.75
C ASN A 57 3.08 13.53 -0.78
N ARG A 58 3.22 14.24 0.35
CA ARG A 58 2.11 14.40 1.28
C ARG A 58 1.29 15.61 0.87
N LEU A 59 0.02 15.40 0.58
CA LEU A 59 -0.93 16.46 0.31
C LEU A 59 -1.32 17.18 1.61
N PRO A 60 -1.88 18.41 1.51
CA PRO A 60 -2.39 19.15 2.66
C PRO A 60 -3.45 18.42 3.49
N ASN A 61 -4.22 17.52 2.87
CA ASN A 61 -5.20 16.65 3.54
C ASN A 61 -4.58 15.40 4.21
N GLY A 62 -3.25 15.27 4.22
CA GLY A 62 -2.54 14.15 4.81
C GLY A 62 -2.37 12.94 3.90
N ASN A 63 -3.04 12.87 2.75
CA ASN A 63 -2.87 11.79 1.79
C ASN A 63 -1.46 11.79 1.23
N VAL A 64 -0.89 10.61 1.06
CA VAL A 64 0.39 10.43 0.40
C VAL A 64 0.13 9.92 -1.01
N PHE A 65 0.52 10.71 -1.99
CA PHE A 65 0.57 10.28 -3.37
C PHE A 65 2.01 9.98 -3.74
N GLY A 66 2.20 8.87 -4.42
CA GLY A 66 3.51 8.47 -4.89
C GLY A 66 3.46 8.04 -6.34
N LYS A 67 4.61 8.06 -6.98
CA LYS A 67 4.82 7.47 -8.29
C LYS A 67 5.70 6.25 -8.12
N ARG A 68 5.30 5.16 -8.74
CA ARG A 68 6.13 3.96 -8.89
C ARG A 68 6.65 3.94 -10.31
N LEU A 69 7.97 3.88 -10.44
CA LEU A 69 8.64 3.75 -11.73
C LEU A 69 9.45 2.46 -11.72
N THR A 70 9.18 1.60 -12.67
CA THR A 70 9.97 0.39 -12.92
C THR A 70 10.71 0.56 -14.24
N PHE A 71 12.02 0.29 -14.24
CA PHE A 71 12.86 0.42 -15.42
C PHE A 71 14.02 -0.57 -15.35
N SER A 72 14.55 -0.93 -16.52
CA SER A 72 15.77 -1.73 -16.65
C SER A 72 16.98 -0.83 -16.88
N VAL A 73 18.13 -1.28 -16.42
CA VAL A 73 19.45 -0.70 -16.70
C VAL A 73 20.31 -1.77 -17.31
N GLU A 74 20.90 -1.48 -18.47
CA GLU A 74 21.81 -2.38 -19.15
C GLU A 74 23.27 -2.04 -18.82
N LYS A 75 24.18 -2.98 -19.11
CA LYS A 75 25.62 -2.78 -18.90
C LYS A 75 26.14 -1.64 -19.78
N GLY A 76 26.73 -0.63 -19.14
CA GLY A 76 27.28 0.53 -19.82
C GLY A 76 26.24 1.59 -20.22
N GLU A 77 24.98 1.40 -19.86
CA GLU A 77 23.93 2.38 -20.12
C GLU A 77 24.02 3.56 -19.13
N GLU A 78 23.82 4.78 -19.64
CA GLU A 78 23.45 5.93 -18.83
C GLU A 78 21.96 6.19 -18.99
N LYS A 79 21.19 5.93 -17.94
CA LYS A 79 19.74 6.12 -17.95
C LYS A 79 19.35 7.32 -17.12
N THR A 80 18.58 8.22 -17.72
CA THR A 80 17.98 9.35 -17.02
C THR A 80 16.57 8.99 -16.57
N VAL A 81 16.28 9.21 -15.29
CA VAL A 81 14.97 9.00 -14.69
C VAL A 81 14.48 10.32 -14.13
N GLU A 82 13.36 10.80 -14.66
CA GLU A 82 12.74 12.04 -14.17
C GLU A 82 11.87 11.72 -12.93
N LEU A 83 12.23 12.35 -11.82
CA LEU A 83 11.45 12.33 -10.57
C LEU A 83 10.63 13.61 -10.51
N SER A 84 9.46 13.60 -11.11
CA SER A 84 8.57 14.75 -11.08
C SER A 84 7.79 14.81 -9.77
N SER A 85 7.83 15.95 -9.10
CA SER A 85 6.99 16.26 -7.93
C SER A 85 5.57 16.67 -8.31
N ARG A 86 5.23 16.68 -9.59
CA ARG A 86 3.87 16.95 -10.02
C ARG A 86 2.95 15.89 -9.44
N GLU A 87 1.74 16.32 -9.10
CA GLU A 87 0.69 15.43 -8.61
C GLU A 87 0.61 14.19 -9.52
N ALA A 88 1.04 13.05 -8.98
CA ALA A 88 0.96 11.81 -9.72
C ALA A 88 -0.51 11.46 -9.91
N LYS A 89 -0.92 11.15 -11.11
CA LYS A 89 -2.26 10.62 -11.35
C LYS A 89 -2.39 9.29 -10.61
N LEU A 90 -3.57 9.01 -10.09
CA LEU A 90 -3.82 7.78 -9.35
C LEU A 90 -3.38 6.53 -10.14
N ASN A 91 -3.63 6.51 -11.45
CA ASN A 91 -3.20 5.42 -12.34
C ASN A 91 -1.68 5.20 -12.37
N ASP A 92 -0.89 6.27 -12.17
CA ASP A 92 0.57 6.17 -12.16
C ASP A 92 1.09 5.54 -10.85
N MET A 93 0.23 5.46 -9.84
CA MET A 93 0.56 4.89 -8.52
C MET A 93 0.18 3.42 -8.41
N LEU A 94 -0.77 2.96 -9.24
CA LEU A 94 -1.24 1.60 -9.20
C LEU A 94 -0.38 0.72 -10.10
N GLU A 95 0.23 -0.27 -9.52
CA GLU A 95 1.07 -1.22 -10.22
C GLU A 95 0.81 -2.62 -9.66
N ASP A 96 0.52 -3.57 -10.53
CA ASP A 96 0.33 -4.96 -10.12
C ASP A 96 1.62 -5.53 -9.54
N ILE A 97 1.59 -5.82 -8.25
CA ILE A 97 2.69 -6.43 -7.52
C ILE A 97 2.24 -7.82 -7.08
N ALA A 98 2.90 -8.86 -7.58
CA ALA A 98 2.65 -10.21 -7.10
C ALA A 98 2.95 -10.29 -5.59
N ILE A 99 1.97 -10.69 -4.81
CA ILE A 99 2.11 -10.96 -3.38
C ILE A 99 2.32 -12.45 -3.15
N LEU A 100 3.06 -12.77 -2.10
CA LEU A 100 3.28 -14.18 -1.76
C LEU A 100 1.99 -14.80 -1.22
N PRO A 101 1.73 -16.08 -1.48
CA PRO A 101 0.60 -16.79 -0.90
C PRO A 101 0.66 -16.76 0.63
N PHE A 102 -0.49 -16.49 1.25
CA PHE A 102 -0.68 -16.57 2.70
C PHE A 102 -2.06 -17.14 3.02
N ASN A 103 -2.32 -17.45 4.26
CA ASN A 103 -3.62 -17.91 4.72
C ASN A 103 -4.16 -16.96 5.78
N LEU A 104 -5.45 -16.70 5.69
CA LEU A 104 -6.28 -16.17 6.75
C LEU A 104 -7.01 -17.33 7.46
N LEU A 105 -7.73 -17.05 8.52
CA LEU A 105 -8.44 -18.06 9.28
C LEU A 105 -9.93 -17.70 9.38
N GLU A 106 -10.76 -18.70 9.29
CA GLU A 106 -12.15 -18.61 9.75
C GLU A 106 -12.21 -18.63 11.29
N LYS A 107 -13.38 -18.38 11.85
CA LYS A 107 -13.62 -18.40 13.29
C LYS A 107 -13.26 -19.75 13.96
N ASP A 108 -13.46 -20.85 13.26
CA ASP A 108 -13.15 -22.21 13.72
C ASP A 108 -11.69 -22.63 13.50
N GLY A 109 -10.86 -21.72 12.98
CA GLY A 109 -9.45 -21.95 12.66
C GLY A 109 -9.22 -22.59 11.28
N THR A 110 -10.26 -22.80 10.49
CA THR A 110 -10.10 -23.26 9.11
C THR A 110 -9.31 -22.25 8.29
N LYS A 111 -8.32 -22.72 7.55
CA LYS A 111 -7.48 -21.87 6.70
C LYS A 111 -8.20 -21.48 5.42
N VAL A 112 -8.19 -20.19 5.13
CA VAL A 112 -8.69 -19.60 3.90
C VAL A 112 -7.51 -19.06 3.11
N PRO A 113 -7.16 -19.65 1.95
CA PRO A 113 -6.06 -19.15 1.13
C PRO A 113 -6.33 -17.72 0.65
N ALA A 114 -5.31 -16.87 0.67
CA ALA A 114 -5.42 -15.50 0.17
C ALA A 114 -5.87 -15.44 -1.31
N ALA A 115 -5.50 -16.43 -2.11
CA ALA A 115 -5.95 -16.56 -3.49
C ALA A 115 -7.48 -16.60 -3.59
N ASP A 116 -8.16 -17.24 -2.65
CA ASP A 116 -9.62 -17.35 -2.67
C ASP A 116 -10.30 -16.03 -2.29
N VAL A 117 -9.74 -15.30 -1.30
CA VAL A 117 -10.31 -14.01 -0.88
C VAL A 117 -9.99 -12.86 -1.83
N THR A 118 -8.93 -12.97 -2.62
CA THR A 118 -8.53 -11.95 -3.59
C THR A 118 -9.04 -12.22 -5.02
N ARG A 119 -9.69 -13.37 -5.23
CA ARG A 119 -10.27 -13.74 -6.53
C ARG A 119 -11.48 -12.86 -6.90
N GLY A 120 -11.67 -12.64 -8.19
CA GLY A 120 -12.90 -12.02 -8.69
C GLY A 120 -12.89 -10.50 -8.73
N GLY A 121 -11.74 -9.90 -8.93
CA GLY A 121 -11.61 -8.46 -9.12
C GLY A 121 -10.94 -7.75 -7.95
N ARG A 122 -11.22 -6.46 -7.81
CA ARG A 122 -10.62 -5.66 -6.74
C ARG A 122 -11.19 -6.04 -5.39
N LYS A 123 -10.30 -6.28 -4.43
CA LYS A 123 -10.66 -6.49 -3.02
C LYS A 123 -9.85 -5.54 -2.16
N ILE A 124 -10.42 -5.10 -1.05
CA ILE A 124 -9.75 -4.29 -0.04
C ILE A 124 -9.71 -5.08 1.25
N LEU A 125 -8.52 -5.41 1.69
CA LEU A 125 -8.26 -6.16 2.90
C LEU A 125 -7.76 -5.18 3.97
N PHE A 126 -8.42 -5.16 5.12
CA PHE A 126 -8.10 -4.28 6.24
C PHE A 126 -7.62 -5.12 7.42
N TRP A 127 -6.32 -5.09 7.74
CA TRP A 127 -5.82 -5.61 9.02
C TRP A 127 -6.01 -4.55 10.09
N LEU A 128 -6.99 -4.78 10.97
CA LEU A 128 -7.46 -3.81 11.95
C LEU A 128 -6.94 -4.15 13.35
N GLU A 129 -6.11 -3.30 13.92
CA GLU A 129 -5.83 -3.36 15.35
C GLU A 129 -6.88 -2.55 16.10
N VAL A 130 -7.93 -3.24 16.56
CA VAL A 130 -9.08 -2.60 17.25
C VAL A 130 -8.66 -1.88 18.53
N SER A 131 -9.46 -0.91 18.98
CA SER A 131 -9.18 -0.06 20.13
C SER A 131 -7.90 0.78 19.99
N LYS A 132 -7.46 1.02 18.75
CA LYS A 132 -6.36 1.94 18.43
C LYS A 132 -6.89 3.08 17.58
N GLU A 133 -6.46 4.30 17.91
CA GLU A 133 -6.91 5.52 17.26
C GLU A 133 -6.83 5.46 15.72
N PRO A 134 -5.73 4.98 15.08
CA PRO A 134 -5.69 4.89 13.62
C PRO A 134 -6.76 3.97 13.01
N THR A 135 -7.08 2.86 13.69
CA THR A 135 -8.15 1.94 13.27
C THR A 135 -9.53 2.58 13.46
N GLU A 136 -9.75 3.28 14.58
CA GLU A 136 -11.02 3.98 14.83
C GLU A 136 -11.28 5.05 13.77
N HIS A 137 -10.25 5.79 13.35
CA HIS A 137 -10.38 6.82 12.31
C HIS A 137 -10.79 6.23 10.96
N ILE A 138 -10.15 5.16 10.49
CA ILE A 138 -10.55 4.56 9.21
C ILE A 138 -11.96 3.97 9.27
N LEU A 139 -12.34 3.33 10.37
CA LEU A 139 -13.69 2.81 10.55
C LEU A 139 -14.75 3.92 10.56
N ASN A 140 -14.44 5.08 11.17
CA ASN A 140 -15.31 6.24 11.14
C ASN A 140 -15.43 6.82 9.71
N GLU A 141 -14.34 6.96 8.95
CA GLU A 141 -14.40 7.40 7.54
C GLU A 141 -15.24 6.44 6.68
N LEU A 142 -15.14 5.12 6.89
CA LEU A 142 -16.00 4.16 6.19
C LEU A 142 -17.48 4.37 6.53
N MET A 143 -17.81 4.62 7.80
CA MET A 143 -19.20 4.90 8.24
C MET A 143 -19.73 6.21 7.67
N GLU A 144 -18.92 7.27 7.64
CA GLU A 144 -19.28 8.56 7.05
C GLU A 144 -19.60 8.44 5.56
N LYS A 145 -18.93 7.52 4.86
CA LYS A 145 -19.09 7.26 3.43
C LYS A 145 -19.85 5.97 3.11
N LYS A 146 -20.64 5.47 4.07
CA LYS A 146 -21.36 4.19 3.96
C LYS A 146 -22.16 4.03 2.67
N GLU A 147 -22.84 5.09 2.21
CA GLU A 147 -23.65 5.05 0.99
C GLU A 147 -22.81 4.78 -0.26
N ALA A 148 -21.60 5.32 -0.29
CA ALA A 148 -20.66 5.06 -1.40
C ALA A 148 -20.05 3.66 -1.32
N PHE A 149 -19.77 3.16 -0.11
CA PHE A 149 -19.21 1.81 0.09
C PHE A 149 -20.25 0.69 -0.01
N GLU A 150 -21.54 0.95 0.17
CA GLU A 150 -22.58 -0.08 0.12
C GLU A 150 -22.57 -0.88 -1.19
N LYS A 151 -22.32 -0.21 -2.31
CA LYS A 151 -22.19 -0.87 -3.64
C LYS A 151 -20.93 -1.72 -3.79
N TYR A 152 -19.96 -1.56 -2.91
CA TYR A 152 -18.68 -2.27 -2.92
C TYR A 152 -18.47 -3.15 -1.69
N LYS A 153 -19.45 -3.37 -0.86
CA LYS A 153 -19.30 -4.12 0.39
C LYS A 153 -18.73 -5.54 0.18
N GLU A 154 -19.04 -6.18 -0.93
CA GLU A 154 -18.49 -7.49 -1.29
C GLU A 154 -17.00 -7.45 -1.68
N ASN A 155 -16.48 -6.25 -1.91
CA ASN A 155 -15.08 -6.03 -2.19
C ASN A 155 -14.25 -5.80 -0.91
N LEU A 156 -14.91 -5.59 0.24
CA LEU A 156 -14.27 -5.29 1.51
C LEU A 156 -14.11 -6.55 2.36
N LEU A 157 -13.01 -6.65 3.08
CA LEU A 157 -12.73 -7.72 4.03
C LEU A 157 -12.06 -7.14 5.27
N PHE A 158 -12.63 -7.34 6.44
CA PHE A 158 -12.00 -7.01 7.70
C PHE A 158 -11.20 -8.21 8.22
N ILE A 159 -10.01 -7.94 8.73
CA ILE A 159 -9.11 -8.94 9.29
C ILE A 159 -8.73 -8.47 10.70
N ILE A 160 -9.00 -9.29 11.69
CA ILE A 160 -8.78 -9.01 13.10
C ILE A 160 -7.97 -10.11 13.76
N LYS A 161 -7.45 -9.86 14.96
CA LYS A 161 -6.58 -10.85 15.64
C LYS A 161 -7.35 -12.01 16.27
N LYS A 162 -8.52 -11.72 16.83
CA LYS A 162 -9.30 -12.69 17.61
C LYS A 162 -10.80 -12.33 17.64
N GLU A 163 -11.61 -13.29 18.03
CA GLU A 163 -13.08 -13.12 18.04
C GLU A 163 -13.54 -12.00 18.99
N GLU A 164 -12.88 -11.84 20.14
CA GLU A 164 -13.23 -10.80 21.10
C GLU A 164 -13.12 -9.38 20.51
N ASP A 165 -12.30 -9.19 19.49
CA ASP A 165 -12.13 -7.93 18.79
C ASP A 165 -13.44 -7.47 18.11
N LEU A 166 -14.37 -8.39 17.81
CA LEU A 166 -15.71 -8.08 17.31
C LEU A 166 -16.55 -7.25 18.29
N ASN A 167 -16.22 -7.29 19.57
CA ASN A 167 -16.91 -6.52 20.62
C ASN A 167 -16.40 -5.08 20.72
N ASP A 168 -15.37 -4.70 19.93
CA ASP A 168 -14.93 -3.31 19.87
C ASP A 168 -16.08 -2.39 19.44
N PRO A 169 -16.35 -1.29 20.17
CA PRO A 169 -17.49 -0.44 19.92
C PRO A 169 -17.48 0.19 18.52
N THR A 170 -16.31 0.60 18.02
CA THR A 170 -16.19 1.26 16.73
C THR A 170 -16.35 0.26 15.59
N LEU A 171 -15.70 -0.91 15.70
CA LEU A 171 -15.86 -1.98 14.71
C LEU A 171 -17.31 -2.48 14.67
N SER A 172 -17.96 -2.66 15.82
CA SER A 172 -19.38 -3.07 15.91
C SER A 172 -20.30 -2.06 15.22
N ARG A 173 -20.10 -0.76 15.45
CA ARG A 173 -20.87 0.30 14.76
C ARG A 173 -20.63 0.30 13.25
N CYS A 174 -19.38 0.14 12.82
CA CYS A 174 -19.04 0.09 11.41
C CYS A 174 -19.70 -1.11 10.72
N ARG A 175 -19.67 -2.29 11.34
CA ARG A 175 -20.35 -3.49 10.82
C ARG A 175 -21.89 -3.36 10.80
N ALA A 176 -22.46 -2.62 11.73
CA ALA A 176 -23.89 -2.31 11.70
C ALA A 176 -24.24 -1.32 10.58
N ALA A 177 -23.37 -0.36 10.30
CA ALA A 177 -23.55 0.64 9.24
C ALA A 177 -23.32 0.06 7.83
N LEU A 178 -22.42 -0.93 7.70
CA LEU A 178 -22.08 -1.63 6.46
C LEU A 178 -22.23 -3.16 6.67
N PRO A 179 -23.47 -3.65 6.74
CA PRO A 179 -23.73 -5.06 7.01
C PRO A 179 -23.29 -5.96 5.85
N GLY A 180 -22.76 -7.13 6.19
CA GLY A 180 -22.38 -8.14 5.21
C GLY A 180 -20.90 -8.12 4.83
N ILE A 181 -20.09 -7.17 5.34
CA ILE A 181 -18.62 -7.24 5.15
C ILE A 181 -18.11 -8.47 5.92
N PRO A 182 -17.43 -9.42 5.24
CA PRO A 182 -16.87 -10.59 5.88
C PRO A 182 -15.75 -10.22 6.86
N VAL A 183 -15.56 -11.08 7.86
CA VAL A 183 -14.46 -10.95 8.83
C VAL A 183 -13.68 -12.26 8.85
N LEU A 184 -12.37 -12.15 8.69
CA LEU A 184 -11.42 -13.25 8.86
C LEU A 184 -10.40 -12.89 9.95
N TYR A 185 -9.56 -13.86 10.31
CA TYR A 185 -8.62 -13.73 11.41
C TYR A 185 -7.18 -13.93 10.93
N ASP A 186 -6.26 -13.23 11.59
CA ASP A 186 -4.82 -13.34 11.34
C ASP A 186 -4.05 -12.99 12.62
N THR A 187 -2.90 -13.60 12.82
CA THR A 187 -2.01 -13.31 13.97
C THR A 187 -1.29 -11.97 13.88
N PHE A 188 -1.36 -11.30 12.73
CA PHE A 188 -0.72 -9.99 12.48
C PHE A 188 0.82 -10.02 12.61
N THR A 189 1.44 -11.13 12.36
CA THR A 189 2.90 -11.27 12.44
C THR A 189 3.53 -11.45 11.06
N GLU A 190 3.53 -12.66 10.57
CA GLU A 190 4.22 -13.00 9.32
C GLU A 190 3.58 -12.37 8.08
N ASN A 191 2.24 -12.44 7.98
CA ASN A 191 1.52 -11.94 6.82
C ASN A 191 1.71 -10.42 6.65
N ILE A 192 1.52 -9.64 7.72
CA ILE A 192 1.70 -8.18 7.69
C ILE A 192 3.14 -7.81 7.35
N ASN A 193 4.13 -8.46 7.95
CA ASN A 193 5.54 -8.19 7.66
C ASN A 193 5.88 -8.46 6.19
N THR A 194 5.42 -9.60 5.68
CA THR A 194 5.66 -9.98 4.29
C THR A 194 4.97 -9.02 3.31
N LEU A 195 3.69 -8.73 3.55
CA LEU A 195 2.91 -7.81 2.72
C LEU A 195 3.44 -6.38 2.78
N GLY A 196 3.76 -5.89 3.98
CA GLY A 196 4.29 -4.54 4.17
C GLY A 196 5.59 -4.33 3.38
N ARG A 197 6.53 -5.25 3.50
CA ARG A 197 7.78 -5.22 2.73
C ARG A 197 7.53 -5.30 1.22
N ARG A 198 6.63 -6.18 0.80
CA ARG A 198 6.32 -6.37 -0.63
C ARG A 198 5.65 -5.16 -1.24
N MET A 199 4.78 -4.51 -0.49
CA MET A 199 4.00 -3.35 -0.91
C MET A 199 4.66 -2.01 -0.53
N TYR A 200 5.85 -2.03 0.06
CA TYR A 200 6.62 -0.83 0.47
C TYR A 200 5.87 0.06 1.47
N VAL A 201 5.19 -0.55 2.41
CA VAL A 201 4.55 0.12 3.54
C VAL A 201 5.12 -0.39 4.86
N ASP A 202 5.04 0.42 5.90
CA ASP A 202 5.56 0.09 7.21
C ASP A 202 4.65 -0.95 7.90
N PRO A 203 5.11 -2.19 8.12
CA PRO A 203 4.30 -3.23 8.72
C PRO A 203 4.03 -3.02 10.22
N GLU A 204 4.75 -2.11 10.87
CA GLU A 204 4.55 -1.79 12.29
C GLU A 204 3.41 -0.81 12.50
N LYS A 205 2.96 -0.14 11.44
CA LYS A 205 1.86 0.83 11.49
C LYS A 205 0.55 0.21 11.04
N LEU A 206 -0.33 -0.03 11.96
CA LEU A 206 -1.70 -0.51 11.68
C LEU A 206 -2.72 0.65 11.72
N PRO A 207 -3.83 0.55 10.99
CA PRO A 207 -4.23 -0.56 10.13
C PRO A 207 -3.34 -0.72 8.90
N LEU A 208 -3.12 -1.95 8.45
CA LEU A 208 -2.59 -2.22 7.12
C LEU A 208 -3.79 -2.39 6.18
N ILE A 209 -3.79 -1.66 5.08
CA ILE A 209 -4.84 -1.74 4.07
C ILE A 209 -4.18 -2.12 2.75
N LEU A 210 -4.64 -3.22 2.17
CA LEU A 210 -4.18 -3.74 0.90
C LEU A 210 -5.33 -3.74 -0.10
N VAL A 211 -5.11 -3.18 -1.29
CA VAL A 211 -6.03 -3.32 -2.42
C VAL A 211 -5.42 -4.26 -3.44
N THR A 212 -6.21 -5.22 -3.89
CA THR A 212 -5.80 -6.18 -4.93
C THR A 212 -6.56 -5.94 -6.23
N SER A 213 -5.96 -6.31 -7.36
CA SER A 213 -6.62 -6.28 -8.69
C SER A 213 -7.19 -7.64 -9.09
N GLY A 214 -6.84 -8.67 -8.38
CA GLY A 214 -7.21 -10.07 -8.64
C GLY A 214 -6.40 -11.00 -7.77
N GLU A 215 -6.36 -12.26 -8.15
CA GLU A 215 -5.70 -13.31 -7.38
C GLU A 215 -4.21 -13.01 -7.13
N LEU A 216 -3.87 -12.80 -5.85
CA LEU A 216 -2.50 -12.54 -5.38
C LEU A 216 -1.75 -11.38 -6.06
N ASN A 217 -2.49 -10.38 -6.54
CA ASN A 217 -1.91 -9.16 -7.09
C ASN A 217 -2.32 -7.93 -6.27
N GLY A 218 -1.35 -7.34 -5.55
CA GLY A 218 -1.55 -6.08 -4.85
C GLY A 218 -1.33 -4.89 -5.78
N ILE A 219 -2.23 -3.92 -5.77
CA ILE A 219 -2.12 -2.70 -6.58
C ILE A 219 -1.90 -1.44 -5.75
N TYR A 220 -2.33 -1.46 -4.50
CA TYR A 220 -2.17 -0.34 -3.58
C TYR A 220 -2.08 -0.87 -2.15
N ALA A 221 -1.27 -0.24 -1.33
CA ALA A 221 -1.27 -0.47 0.10
C ALA A 221 -0.98 0.82 0.86
N THR A 222 -1.50 0.90 2.07
CA THR A 222 -1.17 1.94 3.04
C THR A 222 -1.12 1.35 4.44
N SER A 223 -0.34 1.96 5.32
CA SER A 223 -0.23 1.57 6.72
C SER A 223 -0.39 2.77 7.64
N GLY A 224 -0.99 2.55 8.79
CA GLY A 224 -1.47 3.61 9.67
C GLY A 224 -2.68 4.32 9.05
N TYR A 225 -3.09 5.42 9.68
CA TYR A 225 -4.19 6.23 9.19
C TYR A 225 -3.69 7.55 8.58
N ASN A 226 -4.24 7.87 7.42
CA ASN A 226 -4.09 9.16 6.77
C ASN A 226 -5.49 9.70 6.43
N VAL A 227 -5.74 10.96 6.71
CA VAL A 227 -7.03 11.61 6.39
C VAL A 227 -7.34 11.46 4.91
N GLY A 228 -8.55 11.03 4.57
CA GLY A 228 -8.99 10.79 3.20
C GLY A 228 -8.62 9.42 2.64
N THR A 229 -8.17 8.48 3.49
CA THR A 229 -7.92 7.10 3.06
C THR A 229 -9.16 6.47 2.42
N ALA A 230 -10.34 6.67 3.00
CA ALA A 230 -11.59 6.14 2.43
C ALA A 230 -11.90 6.72 1.05
N ASP A 231 -11.63 8.01 0.81
CA ASP A 231 -11.80 8.62 -0.53
C ASP A 231 -10.85 8.00 -1.56
N MET A 232 -9.61 7.73 -1.15
CA MET A 232 -8.63 7.06 -2.00
C MET A 232 -9.11 5.65 -2.38
N LEU A 233 -9.59 4.89 -1.41
CA LEU A 233 -10.10 3.54 -1.64
C LEU A 233 -11.31 3.53 -2.59
N LEU A 234 -12.24 4.48 -2.43
CA LEU A 234 -13.38 4.63 -3.34
C LEU A 234 -12.92 4.95 -4.77
N ARG A 235 -12.00 5.88 -4.95
CA ARG A 235 -11.43 6.19 -6.29
C ARG A 235 -10.81 4.96 -6.94
N ILE A 236 -10.10 4.13 -6.16
CA ILE A 236 -9.50 2.89 -6.70
C ILE A 236 -10.59 1.89 -7.09
N LEU A 237 -11.67 1.78 -6.32
CA LEU A 237 -12.78 0.88 -6.65
C LEU A 237 -13.57 1.34 -7.89
N GLU A 238 -13.61 2.64 -8.16
CA GLU A 238 -14.33 3.25 -9.29
C GLU A 238 -13.58 3.20 -10.63
N MET A 239 -12.29 2.89 -10.61
CA MET A 239 -11.44 2.72 -11.79
C MET A 239 -11.68 1.39 -12.47
#